data_feaa47091b914cfb809369ccaf1d4d72
#
_entry.id   feaa47091b914cfb809369ccaf1d4d72
#
_cell.length_a   1.000
_cell.length_b   1.000
_cell.length_c   1.000
_cell.angle_alpha   90.00
_cell.angle_beta   90.00
_cell.angle_gamma   90.00
#
_symmetry.space_group_name_H-M   'P 1'
#
loop_
_entity.id
_entity.type
_entity.pdbx_description
1 polymer ?
#
loop_
_entity_poly.entity_id
_entity_poly.type
_entity_poly.pdbx_seq_one_letter_code
_entity_poly.pdbx_strand_id
1 'polypeptide(L)'
;MTEEGVEWLARRPRPAVSWKTQKQAALFGETPTQELLMPVEALRIRGRHNAMNALAALALIDAVGLPLGPALQVLKNYEGEAHRVQPVLSVNDIEFIDDSKGTNVGAVKAALEGLGKSGRRVSIILGGDGKGQDFSPLAQALADYADYAVLIGRDADKIEAGIAASGICLEKAGTDFEAAVQMAFDHAAKGGVVLLSPACASWDMFANYAERSARFVAKAKEIAASVSGKPEEVD
;
A
#
# COMPACT_ATOMS: atom_id res chain seq x y z
N MET A 1 14.06 -14.70 0.80
CA MET A 1 14.92 -15.68 1.47
C MET A 1 15.21 -15.20 2.88
N THR A 2 15.23 -16.05 3.88
CA THR A 2 15.52 -15.67 5.29
C THR A 2 16.82 -16.38 5.72
N GLU A 3 17.76 -15.62 6.22
CA GLU A 3 19.01 -16.12 6.78
C GLU A 3 19.24 -15.45 8.14
N GLU A 4 19.52 -16.24 9.17
CA GLU A 4 19.68 -15.78 10.57
C GLU A 4 18.52 -14.88 11.08
N GLY A 5 17.31 -15.13 10.62
CA GLY A 5 16.12 -14.34 10.97
C GLY A 5 15.92 -13.06 10.15
N VAL A 6 16.85 -12.70 9.27
CA VAL A 6 16.76 -11.54 8.37
C VAL A 6 16.21 -11.97 7.02
N GLU A 7 15.23 -11.23 6.48
CA GLU A 7 14.70 -11.43 5.14
C GLU A 7 15.55 -10.68 4.11
N TRP A 8 16.01 -11.39 3.06
CA TRP A 8 16.93 -10.87 2.06
C TRP A 8 16.30 -10.85 0.66
N LEU A 9 16.61 -9.81 -0.13
CA LEU A 9 16.57 -9.88 -1.58
C LEU A 9 17.74 -10.76 -2.02
N ALA A 10 17.45 -11.84 -2.75
CA ALA A 10 18.46 -12.80 -3.18
C ALA A 10 18.26 -13.19 -4.64
N ARG A 11 19.35 -13.54 -5.32
CA ARG A 11 19.29 -14.11 -6.68
C ARG A 11 20.03 -15.44 -6.75
N ARG A 12 19.71 -16.22 -7.78
CA ARG A 12 20.59 -17.29 -8.25
C ARG A 12 21.42 -16.71 -9.40
N PRO A 13 22.76 -16.68 -9.26
CA PRO A 13 23.63 -16.23 -10.34
C PRO A 13 23.36 -17.04 -11.61
N ARG A 14 23.39 -16.39 -12.77
CA ARG A 14 23.33 -17.13 -14.03
C ARG A 14 24.58 -17.99 -14.13
N PRO A 15 24.48 -19.32 -14.30
CA PRO A 15 25.66 -20.12 -14.53
C PRO A 15 26.29 -19.70 -15.85
N ALA A 16 27.59 -19.60 -15.86
CA ALA A 16 28.38 -19.29 -17.06
C ALA A 16 28.27 -20.40 -18.14
N VAL A 17 27.45 -21.42 -17.95
CA VAL A 17 27.31 -22.62 -18.76
C VAL A 17 25.90 -22.82 -19.31
N SER A 18 25.83 -23.50 -20.49
CA SER A 18 24.58 -23.71 -21.21
C SER A 18 23.50 -24.41 -20.36
N TRP A 19 22.20 -24.22 -20.72
CA TRP A 19 21.06 -24.89 -20.05
C TRP A 19 21.18 -26.41 -19.94
N LYS A 20 21.93 -27.06 -20.86
CA LYS A 20 22.19 -28.52 -20.81
C LYS A 20 23.04 -28.91 -19.60
N THR A 21 24.02 -28.10 -19.24
CA THR A 21 24.90 -28.30 -18.08
C THR A 21 24.17 -28.00 -16.76
N GLN A 22 23.19 -27.09 -16.77
CA GLN A 22 22.33 -26.84 -15.59
C GLN A 22 21.47 -28.06 -15.25
N LYS A 23 20.90 -28.74 -16.25
CA LYS A 23 20.16 -29.98 -16.06
C LYS A 23 21.03 -31.10 -15.48
N GLN A 24 22.29 -31.20 -15.89
CA GLN A 24 23.23 -32.16 -15.33
C GLN A 24 23.64 -31.82 -13.89
N ALA A 25 23.95 -30.55 -13.58
CA ALA A 25 24.25 -30.12 -12.21
C ALA A 25 23.11 -30.39 -11.24
N ALA A 26 21.85 -30.16 -11.65
CA ALA A 26 20.67 -30.49 -10.85
C ALA A 26 20.50 -32.00 -10.61
N LEU A 27 20.93 -32.86 -11.54
CA LEU A 27 20.93 -34.34 -11.39
C LEU A 27 21.99 -34.82 -10.39
N PHE A 28 23.05 -34.05 -10.16
CA PHE A 28 24.12 -34.36 -9.20
C PHE A 28 23.95 -33.70 -7.84
N GLY A 29 22.79 -33.07 -7.56
CA GLY A 29 22.48 -32.49 -6.24
C GLY A 29 23.21 -31.18 -5.93
N GLU A 30 23.86 -30.56 -6.91
CA GLU A 30 24.45 -29.23 -6.74
C GLU A 30 23.35 -28.17 -6.72
N THR A 31 23.00 -27.71 -5.53
CA THR A 31 22.09 -26.58 -5.36
C THR A 31 22.85 -25.31 -5.77
N PRO A 32 22.38 -24.53 -6.76
CA PRO A 32 23.03 -23.28 -7.11
C PRO A 32 23.11 -22.39 -5.87
N THR A 33 24.31 -21.96 -5.50
CA THR A 33 24.52 -21.04 -4.39
C THR A 33 23.69 -19.79 -4.62
N GLN A 34 22.90 -19.40 -3.64
CA GLN A 34 22.13 -18.13 -3.71
C GLN A 34 23.07 -16.99 -3.30
N GLU A 35 22.99 -15.90 -4.02
CA GLU A 35 23.69 -14.66 -3.70
C GLU A 35 22.74 -13.73 -2.97
N LEU A 36 23.08 -13.34 -1.76
CA LEU A 36 22.36 -12.32 -0.99
C LEU A 36 22.73 -10.95 -1.53
N LEU A 37 21.73 -10.15 -1.89
CA LEU A 37 21.93 -8.84 -2.52
C LEU A 37 21.79 -7.71 -1.50
N MET A 38 20.69 -7.69 -0.75
CA MET A 38 20.38 -6.65 0.23
C MET A 38 19.32 -7.14 1.22
N PRO A 39 19.41 -6.81 2.53
CA PRO A 39 18.31 -7.03 3.47
C PRO A 39 17.04 -6.31 3.02
N VAL A 40 15.87 -6.95 3.14
CA VAL A 40 14.58 -6.33 2.77
C VAL A 40 14.31 -5.09 3.64
N GLU A 41 14.72 -5.11 4.90
CA GLU A 41 14.58 -3.98 5.82
C GLU A 41 15.38 -2.72 5.42
N ALA A 42 16.42 -2.88 4.57
CA ALA A 42 17.18 -1.76 4.01
C ALA A 42 16.42 -0.99 2.92
N LEU A 43 15.29 -1.52 2.42
CA LEU A 43 14.38 -0.79 1.55
C LEU A 43 13.60 0.26 2.34
N ARG A 44 13.53 1.50 1.85
CA ARG A 44 12.63 2.52 2.43
C ARG A 44 11.16 2.23 2.13
N ILE A 45 10.86 1.66 0.96
CA ILE A 45 9.52 1.19 0.59
C ILE A 45 9.18 -0.09 1.35
N ARG A 46 8.06 -0.07 2.08
CA ARG A 46 7.66 -1.15 2.99
C ARG A 46 6.73 -2.15 2.31
N GLY A 47 6.72 -3.36 2.87
CA GLY A 47 5.81 -4.43 2.47
C GLY A 47 6.40 -5.42 1.46
N ARG A 48 5.92 -6.67 1.54
CA ARG A 48 6.41 -7.79 0.71
C ARG A 48 6.22 -7.54 -0.79
N HIS A 49 5.14 -6.86 -1.18
CA HIS A 49 4.90 -6.51 -2.58
C HIS A 49 6.00 -5.57 -3.12
N ASN A 50 6.50 -4.63 -2.32
CA ASN A 50 7.60 -3.75 -2.72
C ASN A 50 8.94 -4.49 -2.77
N ALA A 51 9.19 -5.45 -1.89
CA ALA A 51 10.34 -6.35 -2.01
C ALA A 51 10.29 -7.16 -3.31
N MET A 52 9.10 -7.64 -3.72
CA MET A 52 8.91 -8.32 -5.01
C MET A 52 9.12 -7.38 -6.21
N ASN A 53 8.65 -6.13 -6.13
CA ASN A 53 8.91 -5.12 -7.16
C ASN A 53 10.41 -4.81 -7.30
N ALA A 54 11.13 -4.69 -6.18
CA ALA A 54 12.58 -4.50 -6.16
C ALA A 54 13.31 -5.69 -6.81
N LEU A 55 12.91 -6.93 -6.50
CA LEU A 55 13.45 -8.14 -7.14
C LEU A 55 13.17 -8.16 -8.65
N ALA A 56 11.97 -7.77 -9.08
CA ALA A 56 11.62 -7.69 -10.49
C ALA A 56 12.50 -6.66 -11.23
N ALA A 57 12.71 -5.48 -10.65
CA ALA A 57 13.58 -4.46 -11.19
C ALA A 57 15.04 -4.96 -11.32
N LEU A 58 15.57 -5.59 -10.27
CA LEU A 58 16.90 -6.18 -10.29
C LEU A 58 17.04 -7.29 -11.33
N ALA A 59 16.01 -8.13 -11.49
CA ALA A 59 16.00 -9.18 -12.50
C ALA A 59 16.03 -8.63 -13.93
N LEU A 60 15.34 -7.51 -14.19
CA LEU A 60 15.40 -6.83 -15.50
C LEU A 60 16.79 -6.24 -15.78
N ILE A 61 17.40 -5.60 -14.77
CA ILE A 61 18.76 -5.04 -14.87
C ILE A 61 19.78 -6.15 -15.14
N ASP A 62 19.69 -7.27 -14.40
CA ASP A 62 20.52 -8.44 -14.60
C ASP A 62 20.29 -9.06 -15.99
N ALA A 63 19.04 -9.06 -16.47
CA ALA A 63 18.68 -9.62 -17.78
C ALA A 63 19.37 -8.90 -18.95
N VAL A 64 19.56 -7.58 -18.84
CA VAL A 64 20.27 -6.77 -19.86
C VAL A 64 21.77 -6.67 -19.61
N GLY A 65 22.32 -7.40 -18.63
CA GLY A 65 23.75 -7.50 -18.35
C GLY A 65 24.36 -6.28 -17.65
N LEU A 66 23.55 -5.43 -17.03
CA LEU A 66 24.04 -4.28 -16.27
C LEU A 66 24.45 -4.70 -14.83
N PRO A 67 25.44 -4.00 -14.22
CA PRO A 67 25.88 -4.29 -12.86
C PRO A 67 24.78 -3.95 -11.83
N LEU A 68 24.55 -4.85 -10.86
CA LEU A 68 23.52 -4.67 -9.82
C LEU A 68 23.90 -3.67 -8.73
N GLY A 69 25.20 -3.42 -8.51
CA GLY A 69 25.67 -2.53 -7.43
C GLY A 69 25.01 -1.14 -7.45
N PRO A 70 25.04 -0.39 -8.57
CA PRO A 70 24.35 0.90 -8.67
C PRO A 70 22.84 0.79 -8.44
N ALA A 71 22.20 -0.27 -8.95
CA ALA A 71 20.76 -0.48 -8.77
C ALA A 71 20.37 -0.73 -7.30
N LEU A 72 21.19 -1.47 -6.56
CA LEU A 72 21.01 -1.69 -5.13
C LEU A 72 21.12 -0.38 -4.33
N GLN A 73 22.04 0.52 -4.71
CA GLN A 73 22.14 1.84 -4.07
C GLN A 73 20.91 2.71 -4.36
N VAL A 74 20.38 2.67 -5.58
CA VAL A 74 19.11 3.36 -5.93
C VAL A 74 17.98 2.80 -5.09
N LEU A 75 17.80 1.48 -5.00
CA LEU A 75 16.73 0.83 -4.24
C LEU A 75 16.78 1.19 -2.74
N LYS A 76 17.98 1.27 -2.17
CA LYS A 76 18.18 1.68 -0.77
C LYS A 76 17.68 3.09 -0.47
N ASN A 77 17.74 3.99 -1.47
CA ASN A 77 17.36 5.39 -1.32
C ASN A 77 15.96 5.71 -1.92
N TYR A 78 15.35 4.74 -2.60
CA TYR A 78 14.07 4.95 -3.26
C TYR A 78 12.93 5.02 -2.22
N GLU A 79 12.23 6.15 -2.21
CA GLU A 79 11.17 6.47 -1.24
C GLU A 79 9.77 6.06 -1.73
N GLY A 80 9.67 5.52 -2.93
CA GLY A 80 8.41 5.13 -3.57
C GLY A 80 7.89 6.19 -4.55
N GLU A 81 6.77 5.87 -5.16
CA GLU A 81 6.06 6.76 -6.08
C GLU A 81 5.05 7.62 -5.30
N ALA A 82 4.87 8.87 -5.71
CA ALA A 82 3.81 9.70 -5.21
C ALA A 82 2.44 9.01 -5.38
N HIS A 83 1.56 9.20 -4.41
CA HIS A 83 0.20 8.63 -4.39
C HIS A 83 0.14 7.08 -4.27
N ARG A 84 1.22 6.44 -3.80
CA ARG A 84 1.29 5.00 -3.51
C ARG A 84 1.70 4.76 -2.07
N VAL A 85 0.72 4.55 -1.21
CA VAL A 85 0.89 4.35 0.24
C VAL A 85 1.84 5.42 0.81
N GLN A 86 1.67 6.66 0.35
CA GLN A 86 2.53 7.78 0.68
C GLN A 86 2.08 8.43 2.01
N PRO A 87 2.94 8.48 3.04
CA PRO A 87 2.65 9.28 4.24
C PRO A 87 2.49 10.76 3.88
N VAL A 88 1.46 11.40 4.44
CA VAL A 88 1.14 12.82 4.21
C VAL A 88 1.50 13.64 5.43
N LEU A 89 0.87 13.35 6.57
CA LEU A 89 1.08 14.01 7.85
C LEU A 89 0.47 13.17 8.98
N SER A 90 0.74 13.54 10.23
CA SER A 90 0.11 12.94 11.41
C SER A 90 -0.60 13.98 12.27
N VAL A 91 -1.75 13.60 12.85
CA VAL A 91 -2.56 14.39 13.77
C VAL A 91 -2.98 13.51 14.93
N ASN A 92 -2.69 13.89 16.19
CA ASN A 92 -3.06 13.12 17.39
C ASN A 92 -2.66 11.62 17.31
N ASP A 93 -1.45 11.33 16.86
CA ASP A 93 -0.94 9.96 16.61
C ASP A 93 -1.68 9.19 15.51
N ILE A 94 -2.54 9.83 14.71
CA ILE A 94 -3.20 9.25 13.54
C ILE A 94 -2.46 9.72 12.29
N GLU A 95 -1.99 8.77 11.47
CA GLU A 95 -1.27 9.08 10.24
C GLU A 95 -2.22 9.09 9.04
N PHE A 96 -2.15 10.14 8.21
CA PHE A 96 -2.82 10.21 6.92
C PHE A 96 -1.91 9.64 5.84
N ILE A 97 -2.44 8.68 5.06
CA ILE A 97 -1.70 8.00 3.98
C ILE A 97 -2.48 8.12 2.68
N ASP A 98 -1.80 8.64 1.66
CA ASP A 98 -2.32 8.77 0.30
C ASP A 98 -1.92 7.58 -0.58
N ASP A 99 -2.91 6.77 -0.96
CA ASP A 99 -2.80 5.72 -1.97
C ASP A 99 -3.83 5.96 -3.08
N SER A 100 -3.99 7.22 -3.51
CA SER A 100 -4.95 7.60 -4.56
C SER A 100 -4.78 6.84 -5.87
N LYS A 101 -3.60 6.28 -6.11
CA LYS A 101 -3.29 5.43 -7.27
C LYS A 101 -3.72 3.98 -7.08
N GLY A 102 -4.19 3.59 -5.89
CA GLY A 102 -4.81 2.30 -5.56
C GLY A 102 -6.21 2.17 -6.15
N THR A 103 -6.32 2.10 -7.48
CA THR A 103 -7.58 2.14 -8.23
C THR A 103 -8.15 0.76 -8.57
N ASN A 104 -7.71 -0.28 -7.88
CA ASN A 104 -8.20 -1.65 -8.03
C ASN A 104 -8.11 -2.42 -6.70
N VAL A 105 -8.89 -3.48 -6.61
CA VAL A 105 -9.00 -4.35 -5.42
C VAL A 105 -7.66 -4.91 -4.96
N GLY A 106 -6.80 -5.34 -5.90
CA GLY A 106 -5.48 -5.90 -5.56
C GLY A 106 -4.54 -4.90 -4.90
N ALA A 107 -4.56 -3.64 -5.36
CA ALA A 107 -3.76 -2.57 -4.78
C ALA A 107 -4.19 -2.26 -3.34
N VAL A 108 -5.50 -2.11 -3.10
CA VAL A 108 -6.06 -1.85 -1.76
C VAL A 108 -5.74 -2.98 -0.79
N LYS A 109 -5.91 -4.23 -1.24
CA LYS A 109 -5.54 -5.39 -0.42
C LYS A 109 -4.07 -5.36 -0.01
N ALA A 110 -3.17 -5.07 -0.96
CA ALA A 110 -1.74 -4.97 -0.67
C ALA A 110 -1.41 -3.82 0.30
N ALA A 111 -2.10 -2.67 0.19
CA ALA A 111 -1.95 -1.54 1.11
C ALA A 111 -2.41 -1.90 2.52
N LEU A 112 -3.60 -2.50 2.68
CA LEU A 112 -4.14 -2.96 3.97
C LEU A 112 -3.20 -3.98 4.64
N GLU A 113 -2.75 -5.00 3.90
CA GLU A 113 -1.81 -6.00 4.42
C GLU A 113 -0.45 -5.38 4.82
N GLY A 114 0.03 -4.41 4.04
CA GLY A 114 1.29 -3.73 4.31
C GLY A 114 1.25 -2.89 5.59
N LEU A 115 0.16 -2.14 5.80
CA LEU A 115 -0.05 -1.29 6.96
C LEU A 115 -0.46 -2.10 8.21
N GLY A 116 -1.37 -3.06 8.05
CA GLY A 116 -1.90 -3.82 9.17
C GLY A 116 -0.92 -4.76 9.83
N LYS A 117 0.08 -5.29 9.10
CA LYS A 117 1.14 -6.13 9.68
C LYS A 117 2.02 -5.41 10.71
N SER A 118 2.01 -4.08 10.73
CA SER A 118 2.64 -3.28 11.79
C SER A 118 1.79 -3.16 13.05
N GLY A 119 0.63 -3.81 13.12
CA GLY A 119 -0.32 -3.74 14.24
C GLY A 119 -1.22 -2.51 14.21
N ARG A 120 -1.18 -1.71 13.15
CA ARG A 120 -1.97 -0.47 13.02
C ARG A 120 -3.35 -0.77 12.45
N ARG A 121 -4.36 -0.14 13.02
CA ARG A 121 -5.74 -0.22 12.52
C ARG A 121 -6.01 0.87 11.48
N VAL A 122 -6.80 0.54 10.49
CA VAL A 122 -7.02 1.42 9.34
C VAL A 122 -8.48 1.88 9.29
N SER A 123 -8.66 3.20 9.19
CA SER A 123 -9.89 3.84 8.73
C SER A 123 -9.71 4.18 7.25
N ILE A 124 -10.49 3.55 6.36
CA ILE A 124 -10.25 3.59 4.92
C ILE A 124 -11.34 4.35 4.16
N ILE A 125 -10.94 5.08 3.12
CA ILE A 125 -11.86 5.70 2.15
C ILE A 125 -11.83 4.87 0.87
N LEU A 126 -12.99 4.31 0.50
CA LEU A 126 -13.22 3.48 -0.67
C LEU A 126 -14.25 4.13 -1.59
N GLY A 127 -14.09 4.00 -2.90
CA GLY A 127 -15.14 4.42 -3.83
C GLY A 127 -14.69 5.20 -5.05
N GLY A 128 -15.67 5.46 -5.90
CA GLY A 128 -15.51 6.04 -7.22
C GLY A 128 -16.09 5.16 -8.32
N ASP A 129 -15.50 5.19 -9.53
CA ASP A 129 -15.84 4.32 -10.66
C ASP A 129 -15.09 2.98 -10.55
N GLY A 130 -15.80 1.93 -10.19
CA GLY A 130 -15.26 0.58 -10.00
C GLY A 130 -14.99 -0.20 -11.28
N LYS A 131 -15.38 0.30 -12.45
CA LYS A 131 -15.16 -0.35 -13.76
C LYS A 131 -15.67 -1.81 -13.83
N GLY A 132 -16.70 -2.14 -13.06
CA GLY A 132 -17.30 -3.48 -13.04
C GLY A 132 -16.49 -4.55 -12.30
N GLN A 133 -15.47 -4.17 -11.51
CA GLN A 133 -14.70 -5.14 -10.74
C GLN A 133 -15.52 -5.72 -9.57
N ASP A 134 -15.13 -6.91 -9.13
CA ASP A 134 -15.65 -7.56 -7.92
C ASP A 134 -14.89 -7.05 -6.69
N PHE A 135 -15.62 -6.56 -5.68
CA PHE A 135 -15.06 -6.07 -4.43
C PHE A 135 -15.01 -7.11 -3.31
N SER A 136 -15.62 -8.28 -3.50
CA SER A 136 -15.66 -9.33 -2.47
C SER A 136 -14.28 -9.76 -1.94
N PRO A 137 -13.18 -9.75 -2.75
CA PRO A 137 -11.87 -10.12 -2.23
C PRO A 137 -11.27 -9.13 -1.21
N LEU A 138 -11.88 -7.94 -1.02
CA LEU A 138 -11.47 -6.98 0.02
C LEU A 138 -11.99 -7.37 1.41
N ALA A 139 -13.09 -8.11 1.50
CA ALA A 139 -13.80 -8.36 2.76
C ALA A 139 -12.86 -8.92 3.84
N GLN A 140 -12.05 -9.93 3.52
CA GLN A 140 -11.13 -10.53 4.50
C GLN A 140 -10.05 -9.55 4.95
N ALA A 141 -9.42 -8.82 4.01
CA ALA A 141 -8.38 -7.85 4.36
C ALA A 141 -8.92 -6.67 5.20
N LEU A 142 -10.16 -6.26 4.93
CA LEU A 142 -10.84 -5.24 5.74
C LEU A 142 -11.13 -5.78 7.15
N ALA A 143 -11.66 -7.00 7.29
CA ALA A 143 -11.90 -7.62 8.59
C ALA A 143 -10.60 -7.73 9.42
N ASP A 144 -9.49 -8.09 8.78
CA ASP A 144 -8.21 -8.29 9.46
C ASP A 144 -7.56 -6.97 9.91
N TYR A 145 -7.67 -5.89 9.11
CA TYR A 145 -6.81 -4.71 9.25
C TYR A 145 -7.55 -3.37 9.39
N ALA A 146 -8.85 -3.30 9.05
CA ALA A 146 -9.62 -2.06 9.15
C ALA A 146 -10.65 -2.13 10.29
N ASP A 147 -10.97 -0.97 10.88
CA ASP A 147 -12.05 -0.81 11.83
C ASP A 147 -13.25 -0.09 11.21
N TYR A 148 -12.98 0.74 10.21
CA TYR A 148 -13.99 1.62 9.65
C TYR A 148 -13.73 1.89 8.16
N ALA A 149 -14.80 2.01 7.38
CA ALA A 149 -14.74 2.40 5.97
C ALA A 149 -15.76 3.50 5.65
N VAL A 150 -15.30 4.52 4.90
CA VAL A 150 -16.18 5.52 4.30
C VAL A 150 -16.29 5.25 2.81
N LEU A 151 -17.53 5.14 2.31
CA LEU A 151 -17.82 4.87 0.92
C LEU A 151 -18.21 6.15 0.19
N ILE A 152 -17.60 6.38 -0.98
CA ILE A 152 -17.83 7.56 -1.83
C ILE A 152 -18.15 7.18 -3.26
N GLY A 153 -18.78 8.10 -3.98
CA GLY A 153 -18.94 8.05 -5.42
C GLY A 153 -19.93 7.00 -5.92
N ARG A 154 -19.88 6.79 -7.23
CA ARG A 154 -20.89 6.08 -8.00
C ARG A 154 -21.14 4.62 -7.58
N ASP A 155 -20.10 3.87 -7.30
CA ASP A 155 -20.20 2.44 -7.02
C ASP A 155 -20.17 2.10 -5.52
N ALA A 156 -20.46 3.07 -4.64
CA ALA A 156 -20.51 2.88 -3.18
C ALA A 156 -21.41 1.71 -2.76
N ASP A 157 -22.60 1.57 -3.36
CA ASP A 157 -23.54 0.46 -3.04
C ASP A 157 -22.99 -0.91 -3.45
N LYS A 158 -22.23 -0.98 -4.56
CA LYS A 158 -21.58 -2.22 -5.00
C LYS A 158 -20.42 -2.61 -4.09
N ILE A 159 -19.68 -1.61 -3.61
CA ILE A 159 -18.59 -1.84 -2.64
C ILE A 159 -19.20 -2.36 -1.35
N GLU A 160 -20.22 -1.68 -0.78
CA GLU A 160 -20.91 -2.12 0.42
C GLU A 160 -21.36 -3.58 0.33
N ALA A 161 -22.05 -3.93 -0.77
CA ALA A 161 -22.51 -5.30 -1.00
C ALA A 161 -21.34 -6.29 -1.08
N GLY A 162 -20.24 -5.92 -1.77
CA GLY A 162 -19.06 -6.78 -1.92
C GLY A 162 -18.30 -7.00 -0.62
N ILE A 163 -18.21 -6.00 0.25
CA ILE A 163 -17.46 -6.08 1.50
C ILE A 163 -18.32 -6.41 2.74
N ALA A 164 -19.61 -6.68 2.59
CA ALA A 164 -20.53 -6.95 3.69
C ALA A 164 -20.02 -8.04 4.64
N ALA A 165 -19.33 -9.06 4.12
CA ALA A 165 -18.76 -10.15 4.92
C ALA A 165 -17.58 -9.72 5.81
N SER A 166 -17.04 -8.49 5.67
CA SER A 166 -15.98 -7.97 6.54
C SER A 166 -16.44 -7.69 7.97
N GLY A 167 -17.72 -7.35 8.14
CA GLY A 167 -18.29 -7.00 9.44
C GLY A 167 -17.79 -5.69 10.06
N ILE A 168 -17.01 -4.90 9.32
CA ILE A 168 -16.52 -3.59 9.80
C ILE A 168 -17.64 -2.54 9.76
N CYS A 169 -17.51 -1.52 10.59
CA CYS A 169 -18.41 -0.36 10.53
C CYS A 169 -18.15 0.42 9.23
N LEU A 170 -19.21 0.83 8.54
CA LEU A 170 -19.11 1.61 7.31
C LEU A 170 -20.20 2.66 7.21
N GLU A 171 -19.89 3.76 6.55
CA GLU A 171 -20.81 4.84 6.26
C GLU A 171 -20.60 5.36 4.83
N LYS A 172 -21.62 6.05 4.28
CA LYS A 172 -21.58 6.64 2.95
C LYS A 172 -21.55 8.16 3.05
N ALA A 173 -20.56 8.78 2.46
CA ALA A 173 -20.47 10.23 2.33
C ALA A 173 -20.99 10.75 0.96
N GLY A 174 -21.45 9.85 0.08
CA GLY A 174 -21.95 10.23 -1.25
C GLY A 174 -20.84 10.86 -2.10
N THR A 175 -21.04 12.10 -2.52
CA THR A 175 -20.06 12.89 -3.29
C THR A 175 -19.31 13.93 -2.45
N ASP A 176 -19.57 14.02 -1.15
CA ASP A 176 -18.87 14.92 -0.24
C ASP A 176 -17.56 14.29 0.23
N PHE A 177 -16.52 14.57 -0.53
CA PHE A 177 -15.20 13.99 -0.28
C PHE A 177 -14.54 14.52 0.99
N GLU A 178 -14.70 15.80 1.28
CA GLU A 178 -14.16 16.44 2.48
C GLU A 178 -14.82 15.88 3.74
N ALA A 179 -16.13 15.65 3.71
CA ALA A 179 -16.85 14.95 4.77
C ALA A 179 -16.33 13.53 4.92
N ALA A 180 -16.08 12.80 3.83
CA ALA A 180 -15.52 11.44 3.89
C ALA A 180 -14.17 11.40 4.60
N VAL A 181 -13.28 12.36 4.33
CA VAL A 181 -11.96 12.44 4.99
C VAL A 181 -12.13 12.76 6.48
N GLN A 182 -13.06 13.66 6.83
CA GLN A 182 -13.36 13.98 8.23
C GLN A 182 -13.90 12.76 8.97
N MET A 183 -14.90 12.08 8.42
CA MET A 183 -15.50 10.86 9.00
C MET A 183 -14.44 9.77 9.22
N ALA A 184 -13.54 9.57 8.24
CA ALA A 184 -12.45 8.61 8.37
C ALA A 184 -11.49 8.98 9.51
N PHE A 185 -11.21 10.27 9.73
CA PHE A 185 -10.38 10.75 10.82
C PHE A 185 -11.08 10.58 12.18
N ASP A 186 -12.36 10.95 12.27
CA ASP A 186 -13.13 10.91 13.53
C ASP A 186 -13.29 9.48 14.07
N HIS A 187 -13.26 8.47 13.18
CA HIS A 187 -13.35 7.04 13.53
C HIS A 187 -11.98 6.33 13.59
N ALA A 188 -10.90 7.02 13.28
CA ALA A 188 -9.59 6.40 13.32
C ALA A 188 -9.13 6.14 14.76
N ALA A 189 -8.66 4.93 15.04
CA ALA A 189 -8.08 4.58 16.34
C ALA A 189 -6.79 5.38 16.60
N LYS A 190 -6.51 5.70 17.85
CA LYS A 190 -5.23 6.31 18.25
C LYS A 190 -4.07 5.39 17.83
N GLY A 191 -3.02 5.93 17.21
CA GLY A 191 -1.92 5.16 16.63
C GLY A 191 -2.27 4.51 15.28
N GLY A 192 -3.50 4.71 14.79
CA GLY A 192 -4.00 4.16 13.53
C GLY A 192 -3.67 4.98 12.29
N VAL A 193 -4.39 4.69 11.23
CA VAL A 193 -4.19 5.28 9.90
C VAL A 193 -5.50 5.71 9.29
N VAL A 194 -5.55 6.91 8.71
CA VAL A 194 -6.55 7.31 7.70
C VAL A 194 -5.96 7.04 6.32
N LEU A 195 -6.51 6.07 5.62
CA LEU A 195 -6.01 5.60 4.33
C LEU A 195 -6.97 6.01 3.20
N LEU A 196 -6.49 6.82 2.26
CA LEU A 196 -7.15 6.99 0.97
C LEU A 196 -6.64 5.93 -0.01
N SER A 197 -7.33 4.79 -0.14
CA SER A 197 -7.02 3.74 -1.12
C SER A 197 -8.32 3.24 -1.75
N PRO A 198 -8.80 3.94 -2.79
CA PRO A 198 -10.21 3.94 -3.17
C PRO A 198 -10.70 2.71 -3.91
N ALA A 199 -9.85 1.79 -4.36
CA ALA A 199 -10.16 0.65 -5.23
C ALA A 199 -10.76 1.03 -6.59
N CYS A 200 -11.12 2.29 -6.81
CA CYS A 200 -11.88 2.81 -7.95
C CYS A 200 -11.14 3.93 -8.67
N ALA A 201 -11.45 4.10 -9.96
CA ALA A 201 -11.08 5.31 -10.68
C ALA A 201 -11.80 6.53 -10.09
N SER A 202 -11.27 7.73 -10.35
CA SER A 202 -11.75 8.98 -9.76
C SER A 202 -12.70 9.77 -10.65
N TRP A 203 -12.95 9.31 -11.89
CA TRP A 203 -13.56 10.10 -12.96
C TRP A 203 -15.03 10.45 -12.75
N ASP A 204 -15.71 9.84 -11.80
CA ASP A 204 -17.07 10.16 -11.40
C ASP A 204 -17.16 11.40 -10.49
N MET A 205 -16.08 11.73 -9.78
CA MET A 205 -16.03 12.83 -8.81
C MET A 205 -14.91 13.84 -9.05
N PHE A 206 -13.85 13.45 -9.77
CA PHE A 206 -12.62 14.24 -9.94
C PHE A 206 -12.12 14.14 -11.39
N ALA A 207 -11.38 15.13 -11.88
CA ALA A 207 -10.76 15.08 -13.19
C ALA A 207 -9.72 13.94 -13.30
N ASN A 208 -9.03 13.61 -12.22
CA ASN A 208 -8.05 12.51 -12.14
C ASN A 208 -7.72 12.16 -10.70
N TYR A 209 -6.90 11.10 -10.50
CA TYR A 209 -6.48 10.66 -9.17
C TYR A 209 -5.60 11.69 -8.44
N ALA A 210 -4.85 12.54 -9.16
CA ALA A 210 -4.00 13.54 -8.54
C ALA A 210 -4.83 14.68 -7.92
N GLU A 211 -5.96 15.06 -8.52
CA GLU A 211 -6.92 15.99 -7.92
C GLU A 211 -7.53 15.40 -6.65
N ARG A 212 -7.94 14.12 -6.67
CA ARG A 212 -8.44 13.42 -5.47
C ARG A 212 -7.40 13.44 -4.35
N SER A 213 -6.14 13.14 -4.67
CA SER A 213 -5.03 13.24 -3.75
C SER A 213 -4.85 14.65 -3.19
N ALA A 214 -4.82 15.66 -4.05
CA ALA A 214 -4.64 17.05 -3.63
C ALA A 214 -5.73 17.49 -2.64
N ARG A 215 -6.99 17.12 -2.87
CA ARG A 215 -8.11 17.40 -1.96
C ARG A 215 -7.97 16.63 -0.63
N PHE A 216 -7.54 15.36 -0.67
CA PHE A 216 -7.23 14.59 0.55
C PHE A 216 -6.16 15.28 1.40
N VAL A 217 -5.05 15.65 0.78
CA VAL A 217 -3.94 16.35 1.46
C VAL A 217 -4.38 17.70 2.02
N ALA A 218 -5.18 18.47 1.27
CA ALA A 218 -5.70 19.75 1.72
C ALA A 218 -6.60 19.59 2.96
N LYS A 219 -7.52 18.61 2.94
CA LYS A 219 -8.42 18.34 4.08
C LYS A 219 -7.66 17.81 5.29
N ALA A 220 -6.66 16.95 5.11
CA ALA A 220 -5.81 16.49 6.19
C ALA A 220 -5.07 17.65 6.89
N LYS A 221 -4.56 18.62 6.11
CA LYS A 221 -3.94 19.84 6.65
C LYS A 221 -4.93 20.73 7.40
N GLU A 222 -6.17 20.88 6.91
CA GLU A 222 -7.24 21.60 7.59
C GLU A 222 -7.57 20.98 8.94
N ILE A 223 -7.70 19.64 9.00
CA ILE A 223 -7.91 18.90 10.24
C ILE A 223 -6.74 19.14 11.20
N ALA A 224 -5.50 19.05 10.74
CA ALA A 224 -4.32 19.31 11.55
C ALA A 224 -4.32 20.73 12.15
N ALA A 225 -4.70 21.73 11.36
CA ALA A 225 -4.79 23.12 11.81
C ALA A 225 -5.90 23.32 12.87
N SER A 226 -7.05 22.65 12.69
CA SER A 226 -8.20 22.74 13.62
C SER A 226 -7.90 22.11 14.98
N VAL A 227 -7.14 21.02 15.01
CA VAL A 227 -6.73 20.31 16.22
C VAL A 227 -5.64 21.09 16.97
N SER A 228 -4.64 21.62 16.25
CA SER A 228 -3.54 22.38 16.84
C SER A 228 -3.97 23.76 17.40
N GLY A 229 -5.10 24.29 16.96
CA GLY A 229 -5.66 25.58 17.40
C GLY A 229 -6.58 25.48 18.64
N LYS A 230 -6.88 24.29 19.17
CA LYS A 230 -7.62 24.14 20.42
C LYS A 230 -6.65 24.24 21.60
N PRO A 231 -6.83 25.21 22.55
CA PRO A 231 -6.06 25.20 23.78
C PRO A 231 -6.40 23.88 24.54
N GLU A 232 -5.39 23.19 25.06
CA GLU A 232 -5.60 22.15 26.04
C GLU A 232 -6.38 22.74 27.21
N GLU A 233 -7.63 22.37 27.39
CA GLU A 233 -8.32 22.58 28.65
C GLU A 233 -7.62 21.70 29.68
N VAL A 234 -6.79 22.33 30.49
CA VAL A 234 -6.15 21.71 31.65
C VAL A 234 -7.25 21.63 32.72
N ASP A 235 -7.76 20.41 32.98
CA ASP A 235 -8.53 20.07 34.19
C ASP A 235 -7.59 19.97 35.40
#